data_dd93e565b95526624574426ecc05dcce
#
_entry.id   dd93e565b95526624574426ecc05dcce
#
_cell.length_a   1.000
_cell.length_b   1.000
_cell.length_c   1.000
_cell.angle_alpha   90.00
_cell.angle_beta   90.00
_cell.angle_gamma   90.00
#
_symmetry.space_group_name_H-M   'P 1'
#
loop_
_entity.id
_entity.type
_entity.pdbx_description
1 polymer ?
#
loop_
_entity_poly.entity_id
_entity_poly.type
_entity_poly.pdbx_seq_one_letter_code
_entity_poly.pdbx_strand_id
1 'polypeptide(L)'
;MKLFKSAIQLFLLLAVAVVAVSCDGKGDDPNPDTKPTPRTVLVYMLANNSLGDSGFDYKDIKEMEAAVDDLGRSRWIVYHEHNDGTIELKELRKSGWIVLKTYSNDVESTTSQRMSEVIRDTKAMAPAENYGIVLWSHASGWVVDGEEDRKPITSNEIMPLSFGDDRGGRMNIATLRRVLENEDFDYIYTDCCNMATIEVVYELRDVAQYFVGSALELPADGMPYDRNLKLLAAEDVDIIGAARNTYDYYFERGRSGDWCAISVVDLEEVEDLAMMTAAIYNTVPNYDASYVPQRFDIRNPCRFYDFKHFVDYLTLGTEIGDAWNRQLEKVVLYQASMPKFENLNILYHCGLATNILTSSNPVTLYGYNETEWYKDVAIHQPKVKS
;
A
#
# COMPACT_ATOMS: atom_id res chain seq x y z
N MET A 1 -23.42 13.45 -61.28
CA MET A 1 -24.00 12.46 -62.23
C MET A 1 -23.30 11.12 -61.90
N LYS A 2 -24.14 10.13 -61.49
CA LYS A 2 -23.83 8.69 -61.41
C LYS A 2 -22.91 8.25 -60.25
N LEU A 3 -23.16 7.25 -59.44
CA LEU A 3 -24.31 6.35 -59.19
C LEU A 3 -23.88 5.52 -57.94
N PHE A 4 -24.83 5.31 -57.05
CA PHE A 4 -24.79 4.32 -55.95
C PHE A 4 -24.29 2.94 -56.38
N LYS A 5 -23.48 2.27 -55.56
CA LYS A 5 -23.54 0.83 -55.40
C LYS A 5 -23.37 0.43 -53.96
N SER A 6 -24.48 -0.11 -53.44
CA SER A 6 -24.66 -0.83 -52.19
C SER A 6 -23.86 -2.15 -52.24
N ALA A 7 -23.14 -2.49 -51.16
CA ALA A 7 -22.65 -3.84 -50.94
C ALA A 7 -23.12 -4.28 -49.53
N ILE A 8 -24.05 -5.21 -49.57
CA ILE A 8 -24.59 -5.98 -48.44
C ILE A 8 -23.50 -6.96 -48.02
N GLN A 9 -22.97 -6.84 -46.79
CA GLN A 9 -22.13 -7.88 -46.21
C GLN A 9 -22.99 -8.80 -45.36
N LEU A 10 -22.99 -10.05 -45.76
CA LEU A 10 -23.65 -11.21 -45.18
C LEU A 10 -22.93 -11.60 -43.86
N PHE A 11 -23.62 -11.49 -42.73
CA PHE A 11 -23.15 -12.03 -41.47
C PHE A 11 -23.41 -13.54 -41.44
N LEU A 12 -22.35 -14.35 -41.46
CA LEU A 12 -22.39 -15.78 -41.16
C LEU A 12 -22.43 -15.98 -39.64
N LEU A 13 -23.57 -16.36 -39.12
CA LEU A 13 -23.73 -16.91 -37.79
C LEU A 13 -23.20 -18.35 -37.74
N LEU A 14 -22.05 -18.56 -37.11
CA LEU A 14 -21.59 -19.91 -36.78
C LEU A 14 -22.21 -20.30 -35.41
N ALA A 15 -23.23 -21.15 -35.48
CA ALA A 15 -23.80 -21.82 -34.30
C ALA A 15 -22.87 -22.97 -33.90
N VAL A 16 -22.15 -22.82 -32.79
CA VAL A 16 -21.43 -23.94 -32.16
C VAL A 16 -22.41 -24.68 -31.27
N ALA A 17 -22.79 -25.87 -31.70
CA ALA A 17 -23.59 -26.79 -30.89
C ALA A 17 -22.71 -27.41 -29.81
N VAL A 18 -22.90 -27.01 -28.54
CA VAL A 18 -22.31 -27.69 -27.39
C VAL A 18 -23.16 -28.94 -27.11
N VAL A 19 -22.58 -30.10 -27.34
CA VAL A 19 -23.16 -31.39 -26.92
C VAL A 19 -22.98 -31.52 -25.43
N ALA A 20 -24.05 -31.34 -24.66
CA ALA A 20 -24.10 -31.66 -23.24
C ALA A 20 -24.08 -33.19 -23.07
N VAL A 21 -22.96 -33.74 -22.58
CA VAL A 21 -22.96 -35.10 -22.05
C VAL A 21 -23.50 -35.03 -20.64
N SER A 22 -24.74 -35.51 -20.46
CA SER A 22 -25.35 -35.73 -19.16
C SER A 22 -24.69 -36.95 -18.51
N CYS A 23 -23.94 -36.74 -17.44
CA CYS A 23 -23.64 -37.79 -16.47
C CYS A 23 -24.55 -37.60 -15.26
N ASP A 24 -25.51 -38.49 -15.11
CA ASP A 24 -26.32 -38.63 -13.90
C ASP A 24 -25.40 -39.03 -12.73
N GLY A 25 -25.16 -38.10 -11.85
CA GLY A 25 -24.58 -38.30 -10.55
C GLY A 25 -25.35 -37.46 -9.54
N LYS A 26 -26.22 -38.12 -8.77
CA LYS A 26 -26.94 -37.50 -7.66
C LYS A 26 -25.96 -36.96 -6.63
N GLY A 27 -25.84 -35.65 -6.58
CA GLY A 27 -25.29 -34.88 -5.49
C GLY A 27 -26.12 -33.62 -5.39
N ASP A 28 -26.86 -33.49 -4.31
CA ASP A 28 -27.64 -32.31 -3.98
C ASP A 28 -26.69 -31.12 -3.82
N ASP A 29 -26.52 -30.34 -4.89
CA ASP A 29 -25.93 -29.03 -4.83
C ASP A 29 -27.04 -28.00 -5.03
N PRO A 30 -27.47 -27.28 -3.97
CA PRO A 30 -28.49 -26.28 -4.11
C PRO A 30 -27.91 -25.11 -4.93
N ASN A 31 -28.40 -24.93 -6.14
CA ASN A 31 -28.40 -23.75 -6.99
C ASN A 31 -27.19 -22.82 -6.74
N PRO A 32 -26.15 -22.83 -7.58
CA PRO A 32 -25.03 -21.91 -7.41
C PRO A 32 -25.60 -20.50 -7.31
N ASP A 33 -25.28 -19.81 -6.25
CA ASP A 33 -25.64 -18.42 -6.02
C ASP A 33 -25.22 -17.64 -7.28
N THR A 34 -26.21 -17.19 -8.07
CA THR A 34 -25.96 -16.53 -9.36
C THR A 34 -25.42 -15.11 -9.19
N LYS A 35 -25.23 -14.68 -7.96
CA LYS A 35 -24.64 -13.38 -7.64
C LYS A 35 -23.12 -13.43 -7.82
N PRO A 36 -22.53 -12.42 -8.44
CA PRO A 36 -21.08 -12.34 -8.58
C PRO A 36 -20.37 -12.30 -7.22
N THR A 37 -19.08 -12.62 -7.21
CA THR A 37 -18.22 -12.46 -6.04
C THR A 37 -18.12 -10.97 -5.72
N PRO A 38 -18.48 -10.51 -4.50
CA PRO A 38 -18.50 -9.08 -4.22
C PRO A 38 -17.10 -8.49 -4.18
N ARG A 39 -16.13 -9.18 -3.57
CA ARG A 39 -14.74 -8.70 -3.50
C ARG A 39 -13.72 -9.83 -3.56
N THR A 40 -12.61 -9.56 -4.24
CA THR A 40 -11.38 -10.34 -4.14
C THR A 40 -10.29 -9.48 -3.52
N VAL A 41 -9.69 -9.97 -2.43
CA VAL A 41 -8.52 -9.35 -1.80
C VAL A 41 -7.28 -10.13 -2.19
N LEU A 42 -6.29 -9.43 -2.73
CA LEU A 42 -4.95 -9.96 -2.98
C LEU A 42 -4.00 -9.52 -1.87
N VAL A 43 -3.46 -10.45 -1.12
CA VAL A 43 -2.32 -10.21 -0.24
C VAL A 43 -1.04 -10.52 -1.01
N TYR A 44 -0.23 -9.53 -1.29
CA TYR A 44 1.08 -9.68 -1.95
C TYR A 44 2.15 -9.80 -0.87
N MET A 45 2.47 -11.06 -0.49
CA MET A 45 3.29 -11.41 0.67
C MET A 45 4.69 -11.84 0.24
N LEU A 46 5.68 -10.98 0.49
CA LEU A 46 7.09 -11.22 0.19
C LEU A 46 7.81 -11.60 1.49
N ALA A 47 8.01 -12.88 1.71
CA ALA A 47 8.59 -13.43 2.93
C ALA A 47 9.99 -14.05 2.71
N ASN A 48 10.62 -13.84 1.55
CA ASN A 48 11.98 -14.30 1.28
C ASN A 48 13.03 -13.34 1.89
N ASN A 49 12.88 -13.04 3.17
CA ASN A 49 13.67 -12.08 3.94
C ASN A 49 13.62 -12.41 5.44
N SER A 50 14.12 -11.50 6.29
CA SER A 50 14.19 -11.71 7.75
C SER A 50 12.82 -11.87 8.43
N LEU A 51 11.72 -11.36 7.86
CA LEU A 51 10.37 -11.58 8.39
C LEU A 51 9.96 -13.05 8.19
N GLY A 52 10.17 -13.60 6.99
CA GLY A 52 9.92 -15.01 6.72
C GLY A 52 10.86 -15.94 7.47
N ASP A 53 12.16 -15.58 7.58
CA ASP A 53 13.12 -16.35 8.40
C ASP A 53 12.68 -16.46 9.87
N SER A 54 11.94 -15.45 10.35
CA SER A 54 11.36 -15.41 11.71
C SER A 54 9.95 -15.98 11.79
N GLY A 55 9.34 -16.39 10.68
CA GLY A 55 8.04 -17.05 10.61
C GLY A 55 6.83 -16.14 10.82
N PHE A 56 6.99 -14.82 10.61
CA PHE A 56 5.88 -13.87 10.74
C PHE A 56 4.80 -14.08 9.66
N ASP A 57 5.20 -14.44 8.44
CA ASP A 57 4.30 -14.81 7.36
C ASP A 57 3.39 -16.00 7.73
N TYR A 58 3.94 -17.06 8.35
CA TYR A 58 3.16 -18.20 8.80
C TYR A 58 2.22 -17.87 9.96
N LYS A 59 2.61 -16.92 10.82
CA LYS A 59 1.72 -16.42 11.88
C LYS A 59 0.50 -15.75 11.27
N ASP A 60 0.71 -14.85 10.31
CA ASP A 60 -0.36 -14.11 9.65
C ASP A 60 -1.24 -15.04 8.80
N ILE A 61 -0.66 -16.03 8.13
CA ILE A 61 -1.41 -17.09 7.44
C ILE A 61 -2.36 -17.83 8.40
N LYS A 62 -1.94 -18.12 9.64
CA LYS A 62 -2.82 -18.74 10.64
C LYS A 62 -3.90 -17.81 11.15
N GLU A 63 -3.63 -16.52 11.27
CA GLU A 63 -4.65 -15.52 11.60
C GLU A 63 -5.72 -15.44 10.50
N MET A 64 -5.31 -15.48 9.21
CA MET A 64 -6.23 -15.56 8.08
C MET A 64 -7.10 -16.83 8.13
N GLU A 65 -6.48 -17.98 8.42
CA GLU A 65 -7.19 -19.27 8.59
C GLU A 65 -8.25 -19.20 9.70
N ALA A 66 -7.94 -18.52 10.81
CA ALA A 66 -8.85 -18.39 11.95
C ALA A 66 -10.11 -17.57 11.60
N ALA A 67 -10.02 -16.66 10.63
CA ALA A 67 -11.11 -15.78 10.19
C ALA A 67 -11.81 -16.25 8.90
N VAL A 68 -11.51 -17.45 8.38
CA VAL A 68 -12.04 -17.90 7.08
C VAL A 68 -13.57 -17.95 7.00
N ASP A 69 -14.25 -18.19 8.10
CA ASP A 69 -15.72 -18.23 8.14
C ASP A 69 -16.36 -16.85 7.90
N ASP A 70 -15.63 -15.78 8.10
CA ASP A 70 -16.06 -14.40 7.93
C ASP A 70 -15.97 -13.89 6.48
N LEU A 71 -15.39 -14.66 5.54
CA LEU A 71 -15.26 -14.27 4.12
C LEU A 71 -16.61 -14.13 3.40
N GLY A 72 -17.65 -14.85 3.85
CA GLY A 72 -18.92 -14.87 3.14
C GLY A 72 -18.77 -15.39 1.70
N ARG A 73 -19.09 -14.54 0.70
CA ARG A 73 -18.93 -14.83 -0.74
C ARG A 73 -17.66 -14.21 -1.34
N SER A 74 -16.94 -13.41 -0.58
CA SER A 74 -15.68 -12.78 -1.02
C SER A 74 -14.54 -13.80 -1.04
N ARG A 75 -13.49 -13.47 -1.75
CA ARG A 75 -12.35 -14.35 -1.94
C ARG A 75 -11.08 -13.71 -1.35
N TRP A 76 -10.26 -14.53 -0.70
CA TRP A 76 -8.98 -14.12 -0.12
C TRP A 76 -7.87 -14.89 -0.78
N ILE A 77 -7.05 -14.18 -1.53
CA ILE A 77 -5.97 -14.72 -2.34
C ILE A 77 -4.65 -14.22 -1.77
N VAL A 78 -3.68 -15.12 -1.60
CA VAL A 78 -2.35 -14.77 -1.14
C VAL A 78 -1.33 -15.19 -2.19
N TYR A 79 -0.59 -14.24 -2.73
CA TYR A 79 0.69 -14.50 -3.37
C TYR A 79 1.71 -14.60 -2.25
N HIS A 80 2.24 -15.78 -2.04
CA HIS A 80 3.18 -16.06 -0.97
C HIS A 80 4.53 -16.47 -1.54
N GLU A 81 5.52 -15.63 -1.40
CA GLU A 81 6.91 -15.96 -1.62
C GLU A 81 7.52 -16.39 -0.29
N HIS A 82 7.81 -17.68 -0.17
CA HIS A 82 8.40 -18.26 1.03
C HIS A 82 9.92 -18.05 1.08
N ASN A 83 10.48 -18.10 2.28
CA ASN A 83 11.92 -17.99 2.49
C ASN A 83 12.74 -19.19 1.96
N ASP A 84 12.09 -20.32 1.66
CA ASP A 84 12.71 -21.48 0.99
C ASP A 84 12.74 -21.37 -0.54
N GLY A 85 12.19 -20.29 -1.09
CA GLY A 85 12.11 -20.01 -2.50
C GLY A 85 10.91 -20.62 -3.21
N THR A 86 9.97 -21.23 -2.48
CA THR A 86 8.67 -21.62 -3.05
C THR A 86 7.80 -20.38 -3.22
N ILE A 87 7.15 -20.24 -4.39
CA ILE A 87 6.30 -19.09 -4.71
C ILE A 87 4.95 -19.57 -5.20
N GLU A 88 3.89 -19.24 -4.46
CA GLU A 88 2.54 -19.72 -4.72
C GLU A 88 1.50 -18.60 -4.73
N LEU A 89 0.54 -18.68 -5.63
CA LEU A 89 -0.75 -18.00 -5.53
C LEU A 89 -1.75 -18.99 -4.95
N LYS A 90 -2.31 -18.71 -3.79
CA LYS A 90 -3.21 -19.61 -3.08
C LYS A 90 -4.47 -18.92 -2.60
N GLU A 91 -5.55 -19.64 -2.55
CA GLU A 91 -6.85 -19.18 -2.09
C GLU A 91 -7.19 -19.79 -0.74
N LEU A 92 -7.64 -18.94 0.20
CA LEU A 92 -8.17 -19.38 1.48
C LEU A 92 -9.63 -19.82 1.30
N ARG A 93 -9.93 -21.05 1.69
CA ARG A 93 -11.29 -21.61 1.72
C ARG A 93 -11.55 -22.29 3.07
N LYS A 94 -12.82 -22.53 3.40
CA LYS A 94 -13.20 -23.29 4.61
C LYS A 94 -12.59 -24.68 4.68
N SER A 95 -12.23 -25.26 3.54
CA SER A 95 -11.54 -26.57 3.44
C SER A 95 -10.01 -26.46 3.61
N GLY A 96 -9.47 -25.25 3.81
CA GLY A 96 -8.04 -24.94 3.83
C GLY A 96 -7.56 -24.24 2.56
N TRP A 97 -6.26 -24.08 2.44
CA TRP A 97 -5.63 -23.43 1.30
C TRP A 97 -5.68 -24.29 0.04
N ILE A 98 -5.97 -23.63 -1.08
CA ILE A 98 -5.91 -24.24 -2.42
C ILE A 98 -4.87 -23.48 -3.23
N VAL A 99 -3.82 -24.14 -3.67
CA VAL A 99 -2.82 -23.57 -4.58
C VAL A 99 -3.45 -23.42 -5.96
N LEU A 100 -3.54 -22.18 -6.44
CA LEU A 100 -4.08 -21.83 -7.75
C LEU A 100 -2.99 -21.88 -8.82
N LYS A 101 -1.77 -21.42 -8.47
CA LYS A 101 -0.61 -21.38 -9.36
C LYS A 101 0.68 -21.40 -8.57
N THR A 102 1.72 -22.05 -9.11
CA THR A 102 3.10 -21.96 -8.63
C THR A 102 3.92 -21.16 -9.65
N TYR A 103 4.82 -20.32 -9.17
CA TYR A 103 5.70 -19.49 -10.02
C TYR A 103 7.14 -19.99 -9.91
N SER A 104 7.92 -19.73 -10.98
CA SER A 104 9.35 -20.01 -10.98
C SER A 104 10.14 -18.88 -10.30
N ASN A 105 11.34 -19.19 -9.82
CA ASN A 105 12.24 -18.24 -9.15
C ASN A 105 13.14 -17.46 -10.15
N ASP A 106 12.88 -17.53 -11.45
CA ASP A 106 13.67 -16.86 -12.48
C ASP A 106 13.29 -15.37 -12.65
N VAL A 107 12.19 -14.95 -12.04
CA VAL A 107 11.74 -13.56 -11.96
C VAL A 107 11.53 -13.19 -10.51
N GLU A 108 12.24 -12.18 -10.02
CA GLU A 108 12.12 -11.69 -8.65
C GLU A 108 10.72 -11.12 -8.37
N SER A 109 10.21 -11.35 -7.16
CA SER A 109 8.87 -10.91 -6.75
C SER A 109 8.75 -9.40 -6.61
N THR A 110 9.85 -8.69 -6.50
CA THR A 110 9.92 -7.22 -6.44
C THR A 110 9.96 -6.54 -7.81
N THR A 111 9.82 -7.31 -8.92
CA THR A 111 9.79 -6.74 -10.27
C THR A 111 8.38 -6.38 -10.72
N SER A 112 8.27 -5.35 -11.58
CA SER A 112 7.01 -4.99 -12.24
C SER A 112 6.42 -6.16 -13.05
N GLN A 113 7.27 -6.94 -13.68
CA GLN A 113 6.87 -8.13 -14.46
C GLN A 113 6.13 -9.14 -13.57
N ARG A 114 6.70 -9.51 -12.43
CA ARG A 114 6.10 -10.51 -11.52
C ARG A 114 4.80 -9.99 -10.92
N MET A 115 4.80 -8.77 -10.40
CA MET A 115 3.60 -8.22 -9.76
C MET A 115 2.44 -8.07 -10.75
N SER A 116 2.70 -7.58 -11.96
CA SER A 116 1.67 -7.51 -13.02
C SER A 116 1.16 -8.90 -13.44
N GLU A 117 2.04 -9.92 -13.49
CA GLU A 117 1.64 -11.31 -13.74
C GLU A 117 0.69 -11.80 -12.65
N VAL A 118 1.02 -11.59 -11.37
CA VAL A 118 0.23 -12.03 -10.22
C VAL A 118 -1.14 -11.35 -10.18
N ILE A 119 -1.20 -10.04 -10.41
CA ILE A 119 -2.47 -9.30 -10.44
C ILE A 119 -3.38 -9.83 -11.56
N ARG A 120 -2.83 -10.01 -12.77
CA ARG A 120 -3.57 -10.59 -13.89
C ARG A 120 -4.08 -12.00 -13.57
N ASP A 121 -3.24 -12.86 -13.01
CA ASP A 121 -3.62 -14.23 -12.66
C ASP A 121 -4.68 -14.23 -11.54
N THR A 122 -4.55 -13.36 -10.56
CA THR A 122 -5.55 -13.19 -9.49
C THR A 122 -6.90 -12.82 -10.07
N LYS A 123 -6.98 -11.81 -10.93
CA LYS A 123 -8.24 -11.37 -11.56
C LYS A 123 -8.83 -12.45 -12.47
N ALA A 124 -8.00 -13.21 -13.18
CA ALA A 124 -8.45 -14.30 -14.04
C ALA A 124 -9.00 -15.49 -13.25
N MET A 125 -8.35 -15.88 -12.13
CA MET A 125 -8.71 -17.05 -11.33
C MET A 125 -9.72 -16.73 -10.23
N ALA A 126 -9.80 -15.47 -9.81
CA ALA A 126 -10.69 -14.98 -8.75
C ALA A 126 -11.42 -13.70 -9.19
N PRO A 127 -12.25 -13.75 -10.25
CA PRO A 127 -12.98 -12.57 -10.70
C PRO A 127 -14.00 -12.12 -9.67
N ALA A 128 -14.13 -10.80 -9.48
CA ALA A 128 -15.02 -10.16 -8.53
C ALA A 128 -15.52 -8.81 -9.07
N GLU A 129 -16.51 -8.22 -8.40
CA GLU A 129 -16.98 -6.86 -8.70
C GLU A 129 -15.99 -5.80 -8.24
N ASN A 130 -15.34 -6.04 -7.09
CA ASN A 130 -14.39 -5.13 -6.46
C ASN A 130 -13.09 -5.84 -6.10
N TYR A 131 -12.01 -5.07 -6.02
CA TYR A 131 -10.69 -5.60 -5.66
C TYR A 131 -10.03 -4.77 -4.58
N GLY A 132 -9.34 -5.43 -3.65
CA GLY A 132 -8.44 -4.80 -2.68
C GLY A 132 -7.06 -5.43 -2.72
N ILE A 133 -6.03 -4.68 -2.39
CA ILE A 133 -4.67 -5.20 -2.28
C ILE A 133 -4.07 -4.90 -0.92
N VAL A 134 -3.43 -5.92 -0.34
CA VAL A 134 -2.60 -5.80 0.86
C VAL A 134 -1.14 -6.04 0.45
N LEU A 135 -0.26 -5.11 0.79
CA LEU A 135 1.17 -5.19 0.53
C LEU A 135 1.89 -5.58 1.82
N TRP A 136 2.46 -6.76 1.87
CA TRP A 136 3.14 -7.32 3.05
C TRP A 136 4.62 -7.56 2.78
N SER A 137 5.49 -6.83 3.43
CA SER A 137 6.95 -7.01 3.44
C SER A 137 7.65 -5.96 4.29
N HIS A 138 8.99 -5.90 4.22
CA HIS A 138 9.72 -4.69 4.58
C HIS A 138 9.39 -3.53 3.64
N ALA A 139 9.43 -2.31 4.17
CA ALA A 139 9.37 -1.09 3.36
C ALA A 139 10.07 0.09 4.08
N SER A 140 10.35 1.16 3.34
CA SER A 140 10.89 2.41 3.89
C SER A 140 10.37 3.66 3.19
N GLY A 141 9.11 3.61 2.77
CA GLY A 141 8.43 4.77 2.19
C GLY A 141 8.95 5.12 0.79
N TRP A 142 9.18 6.41 0.58
CA TRP A 142 9.54 7.00 -0.71
C TRP A 142 11.01 6.79 -1.14
N VAL A 143 11.83 6.26 -0.28
CA VAL A 143 13.27 6.15 -0.55
C VAL A 143 13.52 5.37 -1.83
N VAL A 144 14.15 6.00 -2.82
CA VAL A 144 14.43 5.43 -4.13
C VAL A 144 15.82 4.81 -4.13
N ASP A 145 15.91 3.54 -4.49
CA ASP A 145 17.17 2.81 -4.65
C ASP A 145 17.43 2.50 -6.12
N GLY A 146 17.79 3.51 -6.90
CA GLY A 146 18.24 3.30 -8.26
C GLY A 146 17.23 2.62 -9.21
N GLU A 147 17.74 2.16 -10.36
CA GLU A 147 16.94 1.49 -11.37
C GLU A 147 16.46 0.10 -10.92
N GLU A 148 15.30 -0.31 -11.43
CA GLU A 148 14.52 -1.53 -11.18
C GLU A 148 15.34 -2.84 -11.11
N ASP A 149 16.54 -2.87 -11.70
CA ASP A 149 17.37 -4.07 -11.89
C ASP A 149 18.77 -3.99 -11.22
N ARG A 150 18.98 -3.12 -10.24
CA ARG A 150 20.29 -3.05 -9.59
C ARG A 150 20.49 -4.14 -8.56
N LYS A 151 21.57 -4.90 -8.75
CA LYS A 151 22.04 -5.89 -7.78
C LYS A 151 22.36 -5.24 -6.42
N PRO A 152 22.14 -5.97 -5.30
CA PRO A 152 22.39 -5.49 -3.96
C PRO A 152 23.80 -4.90 -3.80
N ILE A 153 23.88 -3.74 -3.16
CA ILE A 153 25.18 -3.18 -2.75
C ILE A 153 25.69 -4.03 -1.58
N THR A 154 26.84 -4.67 -1.77
CA THR A 154 27.48 -5.55 -0.78
C THR A 154 28.20 -4.78 0.31
N SER A 155 27.60 -3.80 0.96
CA SER A 155 28.19 -3.08 2.09
C SER A 155 27.18 -2.96 3.24
N ASN A 156 27.71 -2.93 4.48
CA ASN A 156 26.94 -2.73 5.72
C ASN A 156 26.26 -1.35 5.82
N GLU A 157 26.03 -0.68 4.71
CA GLU A 157 25.33 0.59 4.67
C GLU A 157 23.81 0.32 4.69
N ILE A 158 23.12 1.12 5.46
CA ILE A 158 21.66 1.08 5.62
C ILE A 158 21.03 1.24 4.23
N MET A 159 20.47 0.16 3.70
CA MET A 159 19.97 0.12 2.35
C MET A 159 18.62 0.85 2.26
N PRO A 160 18.45 1.74 1.27
CA PRO A 160 17.16 2.36 1.00
C PRO A 160 16.15 1.30 0.51
N LEU A 161 14.94 1.35 1.05
CA LEU A 161 13.86 0.41 0.80
C LEU A 161 12.65 1.20 0.35
N SER A 162 12.07 0.89 -0.82
CA SER A 162 10.72 1.38 -1.14
C SER A 162 9.67 0.38 -0.67
N PHE A 163 9.29 -0.60 -1.49
CA PHE A 163 8.40 -1.70 -1.11
C PHE A 163 9.04 -3.04 -1.42
N GLY A 164 8.86 -3.99 -0.51
CA GLY A 164 9.29 -5.37 -0.66
C GLY A 164 10.76 -5.58 -0.34
N ASP A 165 11.08 -6.78 0.06
CA ASP A 165 12.44 -7.30 0.14
C ASP A 165 12.40 -8.77 -0.29
N ASP A 166 12.97 -9.05 -1.47
CA ASP A 166 13.23 -10.37 -1.99
C ASP A 166 14.75 -10.52 -2.09
N ARG A 167 15.40 -10.94 -0.99
CA ARG A 167 16.86 -11.09 -0.84
C ARG A 167 17.65 -9.86 -1.32
N GLY A 168 17.13 -8.68 -1.08
CA GLY A 168 17.72 -7.40 -1.46
C GLY A 168 17.19 -6.83 -2.77
N GLY A 169 16.37 -7.56 -3.54
CA GLY A 169 15.55 -7.01 -4.62
C GLY A 169 14.42 -6.16 -4.04
N ARG A 170 14.08 -5.04 -4.69
CA ARG A 170 13.11 -4.06 -4.18
C ARG A 170 12.40 -3.33 -5.30
N MET A 171 11.16 -2.93 -5.03
CA MET A 171 10.36 -2.15 -5.96
C MET A 171 10.28 -0.70 -5.48
N ASN A 172 10.68 0.28 -6.28
CA ASN A 172 10.46 1.67 -5.93
C ASN A 172 8.98 2.07 -6.13
N ILE A 173 8.57 3.15 -5.48
CA ILE A 173 7.16 3.56 -5.45
C ILE A 173 6.64 3.96 -6.84
N ALA A 174 7.46 4.57 -7.68
CA ALA A 174 7.08 4.90 -9.06
C ALA A 174 6.83 3.65 -9.91
N THR A 175 7.56 2.57 -9.68
CA THR A 175 7.30 1.26 -10.30
C THR A 175 6.02 0.63 -9.75
N LEU A 176 5.82 0.66 -8.44
CA LEU A 176 4.58 0.19 -7.80
C LEU A 176 3.36 0.91 -8.37
N ARG A 177 3.41 2.25 -8.49
CA ARG A 177 2.36 3.04 -9.15
C ARG A 177 2.04 2.53 -10.55
N ARG A 178 3.05 2.39 -11.41
CA ARG A 178 2.87 1.92 -12.81
C ARG A 178 2.25 0.52 -12.91
N VAL A 179 2.54 -0.34 -11.93
CA VAL A 179 1.96 -1.69 -11.89
C VAL A 179 0.51 -1.67 -11.44
N LEU A 180 0.17 -0.79 -10.49
CA LEU A 180 -1.20 -0.70 -9.94
C LEU A 180 -2.10 0.21 -10.78
N GLU A 181 -1.55 1.04 -11.65
CA GLU A 181 -2.31 1.95 -12.50
C GLU A 181 -3.25 1.17 -13.43
N ASN A 182 -4.52 1.57 -13.47
CA ASN A 182 -5.60 0.92 -14.22
C ASN A 182 -5.96 -0.51 -13.76
N GLU A 183 -5.57 -0.88 -12.55
CA GLU A 183 -5.94 -2.19 -11.98
C GLU A 183 -7.22 -2.13 -11.13
N ASP A 184 -7.88 -0.97 -11.04
CA ASP A 184 -9.17 -0.77 -10.38
C ASP A 184 -9.24 -1.38 -8.96
N PHE A 185 -8.23 -1.10 -8.14
CA PHE A 185 -8.26 -1.42 -6.71
C PHE A 185 -9.04 -0.36 -5.94
N ASP A 186 -9.96 -0.75 -5.07
CA ASP A 186 -10.66 0.18 -4.20
C ASP A 186 -9.75 0.72 -3.10
N TYR A 187 -8.83 -0.12 -2.63
CA TYR A 187 -7.89 0.26 -1.59
C TYR A 187 -6.53 -0.44 -1.71
N ILE A 188 -5.52 0.22 -1.18
CA ILE A 188 -4.20 -0.33 -0.88
C ILE A 188 -4.02 -0.31 0.65
N TYR A 189 -3.88 -1.48 1.26
CA TYR A 189 -3.49 -1.60 2.66
C TYR A 189 -2.02 -2.00 2.74
N THR A 190 -1.17 -1.19 3.36
CA THR A 190 0.25 -1.50 3.51
C THR A 190 0.54 -2.05 4.90
N ASP A 191 0.79 -3.35 4.98
CA ASP A 191 1.33 -4.01 6.17
C ASP A 191 2.87 -3.96 6.12
N CYS A 192 3.37 -2.72 6.13
CA CYS A 192 4.76 -2.35 5.87
C CYS A 192 5.14 -1.09 6.65
N CYS A 193 6.45 -0.92 6.89
CA CYS A 193 7.01 0.25 7.57
C CYS A 193 6.95 1.53 6.72
N ASN A 194 6.71 2.68 7.35
CA ASN A 194 6.93 4.03 6.80
C ASN A 194 6.19 4.34 5.48
N MET A 195 5.09 3.66 5.16
CA MET A 195 4.39 3.87 3.91
C MET A 195 3.43 5.08 3.95
N ALA A 196 2.97 5.54 5.12
CA ALA A 196 2.13 6.74 5.21
C ALA A 196 2.97 8.02 5.21
N THR A 197 3.69 8.25 4.13
CA THR A 197 4.37 9.51 3.84
C THR A 197 3.65 10.22 2.69
N ILE A 198 3.63 11.54 2.69
CA ILE A 198 2.98 12.30 1.63
C ILE A 198 3.59 12.02 0.26
N GLU A 199 4.88 11.71 0.22
CA GLU A 199 5.60 11.35 -0.99
C GLU A 199 5.05 10.05 -1.61
N VAL A 200 4.80 9.02 -0.77
CA VAL A 200 4.20 7.74 -1.21
C VAL A 200 2.75 7.93 -1.61
N VAL A 201 1.98 8.62 -0.76
CA VAL A 201 0.55 8.86 -0.97
C VAL A 201 0.31 9.68 -2.24
N TYR A 202 1.14 10.70 -2.50
CA TYR A 202 1.06 11.51 -3.71
C TYR A 202 1.43 10.71 -4.97
N GLU A 203 2.43 9.84 -4.89
CA GLU A 203 2.79 8.95 -6.00
C GLU A 203 1.64 7.99 -6.34
N LEU A 204 0.92 7.49 -5.32
CA LEU A 204 -0.16 6.50 -5.48
C LEU A 204 -1.57 7.10 -5.60
N ARG A 205 -1.73 8.44 -5.72
CA ARG A 205 -3.02 9.14 -5.65
C ARG A 205 -4.06 8.71 -6.69
N ASP A 206 -3.59 8.18 -7.82
CA ASP A 206 -4.46 7.81 -8.95
C ASP A 206 -4.72 6.30 -9.06
N VAL A 207 -4.25 5.47 -8.09
CA VAL A 207 -4.27 4.00 -8.25
C VAL A 207 -5.32 3.28 -7.41
N ALA A 208 -5.93 3.95 -6.45
CA ALA A 208 -7.01 3.43 -5.61
C ALA A 208 -7.79 4.59 -5.00
N GLN A 209 -8.94 4.32 -4.37
CA GLN A 209 -9.65 5.34 -3.60
C GLN A 209 -9.03 5.54 -2.22
N TYR A 210 -8.71 4.44 -1.52
CA TYR A 210 -8.20 4.50 -0.15
C TYR A 210 -6.79 3.93 -0.04
N PHE A 211 -6.01 4.55 0.83
CA PHE A 211 -4.70 4.07 1.22
C PHE A 211 -4.62 3.93 2.75
N VAL A 212 -4.06 2.81 3.22
CA VAL A 212 -3.77 2.59 4.65
C VAL A 212 -2.30 2.33 4.85
N GLY A 213 -1.69 3.02 5.80
CA GLY A 213 -0.27 2.83 6.09
C GLY A 213 0.16 3.41 7.44
N SER A 214 1.40 3.15 7.79
CA SER A 214 2.05 3.69 8.98
C SER A 214 3.07 4.77 8.60
N ALA A 215 3.04 5.89 9.32
CA ALA A 215 4.08 6.92 9.24
C ALA A 215 5.37 6.53 10.00
N LEU A 216 5.29 5.50 10.86
CA LEU A 216 6.39 4.91 11.60
C LEU A 216 6.74 3.52 11.02
N GLU A 217 7.81 2.92 11.54
CA GLU A 217 8.00 1.49 11.38
C GLU A 217 6.81 0.74 12.05
N LEU A 218 6.37 -0.36 11.43
CA LEU A 218 5.41 -1.28 12.05
C LEU A 218 6.15 -2.39 12.79
N PRO A 219 5.63 -2.86 13.94
CA PRO A 219 6.15 -4.09 14.52
C PRO A 219 5.99 -5.27 13.56
N ALA A 220 6.92 -6.23 13.63
CA ALA A 220 6.91 -7.40 12.75
C ALA A 220 5.67 -8.29 12.87
N ASP A 221 4.90 -8.15 13.95
CA ASP A 221 3.60 -8.82 14.11
C ASP A 221 2.55 -8.35 13.09
N GLY A 222 2.75 -7.20 12.44
CA GLY A 222 1.92 -6.69 11.35
C GLY A 222 0.46 -6.37 11.73
N MET A 223 -0.39 -6.41 10.73
CA MET A 223 -1.84 -6.25 10.86
C MET A 223 -2.48 -7.51 11.47
N PRO A 224 -3.44 -7.42 12.41
CA PRO A 224 -4.17 -8.58 12.93
C PRO A 224 -5.18 -9.10 11.89
N TYR A 225 -4.78 -10.09 11.10
CA TYR A 225 -5.61 -10.62 10.00
C TYR A 225 -6.89 -11.30 10.49
N ASP A 226 -6.87 -11.91 11.67
CA ASP A 226 -8.05 -12.50 12.32
C ASP A 226 -9.15 -11.49 12.61
N ARG A 227 -8.80 -10.21 12.83
CA ARG A 227 -9.75 -9.11 13.07
C ARG A 227 -10.12 -8.36 11.79
N ASN A 228 -9.21 -8.28 10.83
CA ASN A 228 -9.31 -7.37 9.68
C ASN A 228 -9.85 -8.04 8.40
N LEU A 229 -9.66 -9.35 8.24
CA LEU A 229 -10.07 -10.06 7.04
C LEU A 229 -11.53 -9.81 6.67
N LYS A 230 -12.46 -9.88 7.65
CA LYS A 230 -13.88 -9.61 7.45
C LYS A 230 -14.16 -8.21 6.90
N LEU A 231 -13.47 -7.20 7.44
CA LEU A 231 -13.69 -5.79 7.11
C LEU A 231 -13.15 -5.46 5.72
N LEU A 232 -11.95 -6.00 5.40
CA LEU A 232 -11.28 -5.81 4.12
C LEU A 232 -11.97 -6.60 2.98
N ALA A 233 -12.56 -7.76 3.29
CA ALA A 233 -13.27 -8.60 2.33
C ALA A 233 -14.75 -8.23 2.17
N ALA A 234 -15.28 -7.29 2.95
CA ALA A 234 -16.69 -6.89 2.87
C ALA A 234 -17.04 -6.29 1.49
N GLU A 235 -18.29 -6.47 1.05
CA GLU A 235 -18.83 -5.81 -0.15
C GLU A 235 -18.70 -4.29 -0.02
N ASP A 236 -19.17 -3.73 1.10
CA ASP A 236 -18.87 -2.35 1.53
C ASP A 236 -17.67 -2.41 2.48
N VAL A 237 -16.49 -2.11 1.98
CA VAL A 237 -15.25 -2.21 2.77
C VAL A 237 -15.26 -1.26 3.96
N ASP A 238 -14.97 -1.77 5.17
CA ASP A 238 -14.73 -0.92 6.35
C ASP A 238 -13.24 -0.72 6.57
N ILE A 239 -12.65 0.11 5.74
CA ILE A 239 -11.22 0.38 5.75
C ILE A 239 -10.78 1.12 7.03
N ILE A 240 -11.65 2.00 7.58
CA ILE A 240 -11.40 2.72 8.83
C ILE A 240 -11.46 1.74 10.01
N GLY A 241 -12.45 0.83 10.03
CA GLY A 241 -12.52 -0.23 11.03
C GLY A 241 -11.30 -1.12 11.04
N ALA A 242 -10.77 -1.49 9.86
CA ALA A 242 -9.56 -2.30 9.74
C ALA A 242 -8.32 -1.57 10.30
N ALA A 243 -8.15 -0.29 9.99
CA ALA A 243 -7.07 0.52 10.56
C ALA A 243 -7.21 0.68 12.09
N ARG A 244 -8.43 0.90 12.58
CA ARG A 244 -8.72 0.98 14.02
C ARG A 244 -8.40 -0.33 14.73
N ASN A 245 -8.81 -1.48 14.20
CA ASN A 245 -8.50 -2.79 14.75
C ASN A 245 -6.98 -3.01 14.85
N THR A 246 -6.21 -2.54 13.87
CA THR A 246 -4.75 -2.63 13.90
C THR A 246 -4.17 -1.80 15.04
N TYR A 247 -4.65 -0.57 15.25
CA TYR A 247 -4.24 0.25 16.40
C TYR A 247 -4.65 -0.41 17.72
N ASP A 248 -5.92 -0.82 17.84
CA ASP A 248 -6.48 -1.41 19.06
C ASP A 248 -5.75 -2.70 19.45
N TYR A 249 -5.33 -3.52 18.47
CA TYR A 249 -4.55 -4.73 18.70
C TYR A 249 -3.26 -4.46 19.49
N TYR A 250 -2.49 -3.45 19.08
CA TYR A 250 -1.26 -3.09 19.79
C TYR A 250 -1.54 -2.38 21.11
N PHE A 251 -2.55 -1.52 21.15
CA PHE A 251 -2.94 -0.80 22.36
C PHE A 251 -3.47 -1.73 23.46
N GLU A 252 -4.34 -2.67 23.11
CA GLU A 252 -4.89 -3.67 24.04
C GLU A 252 -3.83 -4.65 24.53
N ARG A 253 -2.92 -5.05 23.67
CA ARG A 253 -1.83 -5.96 23.99
C ARG A 253 -0.90 -5.39 25.05
N GLY A 254 -0.64 -4.09 24.98
CA GLY A 254 0.07 -3.32 26.01
C GLY A 254 1.44 -3.87 26.40
N ARG A 255 2.12 -4.59 25.52
CA ARG A 255 3.45 -5.10 25.79
C ARG A 255 4.46 -3.97 25.84
N SER A 256 5.44 -4.09 26.76
CA SER A 256 6.55 -3.15 26.75
C SER A 256 7.32 -3.26 25.42
N GLY A 257 7.43 -2.14 24.72
CA GLY A 257 8.05 -2.09 23.39
C GLY A 257 7.08 -2.22 22.22
N ASP A 258 5.76 -2.35 22.45
CA ASP A 258 4.77 -2.18 21.41
C ASP A 258 4.63 -0.72 21.00
N TRP A 259 4.46 -0.51 19.72
CA TRP A 259 4.10 0.77 19.11
C TRP A 259 3.16 0.54 17.95
N CYS A 260 2.42 1.56 17.57
CA CYS A 260 1.63 1.59 16.35
C CYS A 260 1.38 3.05 15.98
N ALA A 261 1.48 3.36 14.71
CA ALA A 261 0.90 4.55 14.11
C ALA A 261 0.28 4.12 12.80
N ILE A 262 -0.97 4.48 12.56
CA ILE A 262 -1.68 4.08 11.36
C ILE A 262 -2.63 5.17 10.94
N SER A 263 -2.81 5.32 9.63
CA SER A 263 -3.76 6.25 9.04
C SER A 263 -4.48 5.67 7.84
N VAL A 264 -5.68 6.21 7.59
CA VAL A 264 -6.47 5.98 6.38
C VAL A 264 -6.51 7.28 5.62
N VAL A 265 -6.14 7.23 4.36
CA VAL A 265 -6.06 8.37 3.45
C VAL A 265 -7.07 8.20 2.32
N ASP A 266 -7.83 9.24 2.03
CA ASP A 266 -8.59 9.40 0.80
C ASP A 266 -7.66 9.93 -0.28
N LEU A 267 -7.34 9.11 -1.27
CA LEU A 267 -6.39 9.45 -2.32
C LEU A 267 -6.94 10.49 -3.29
N GLU A 268 -8.26 10.59 -3.44
CA GLU A 268 -8.89 11.58 -4.33
C GLU A 268 -8.69 13.04 -3.85
N GLU A 269 -8.49 13.24 -2.55
CA GLU A 269 -8.30 14.57 -1.94
C GLU A 269 -6.83 15.03 -1.86
N VAL A 270 -5.87 14.19 -2.28
CA VAL A 270 -4.42 14.42 -2.10
C VAL A 270 -3.90 15.50 -3.04
N GLU A 271 -4.40 15.60 -4.27
CA GLU A 271 -3.95 16.61 -5.25
C GLU A 271 -4.22 18.02 -4.76
N ASP A 272 -5.40 18.28 -4.18
CA ASP A 272 -5.74 19.59 -3.60
C ASP A 272 -4.81 19.93 -2.43
N LEU A 273 -4.47 18.97 -1.57
CA LEU A 273 -3.51 19.17 -0.49
C LEU A 273 -2.11 19.50 -1.02
N ALA A 274 -1.69 18.84 -2.10
CA ALA A 274 -0.41 19.09 -2.77
C ALA A 274 -0.34 20.50 -3.34
N MET A 275 -1.36 20.96 -4.07
CA MET A 275 -1.44 22.30 -4.61
C MET A 275 -1.37 23.37 -3.50
N MET A 276 -2.09 23.17 -2.41
CA MET A 276 -2.06 24.10 -1.27
C MET A 276 -0.69 24.11 -0.59
N THR A 277 -0.04 22.96 -0.45
CA THR A 277 1.31 22.86 0.12
C THR A 277 2.34 23.59 -0.76
N ALA A 278 2.28 23.39 -2.08
CA ALA A 278 3.14 24.11 -3.03
C ALA A 278 2.97 25.63 -2.93
N ALA A 279 1.72 26.11 -2.78
CA ALA A 279 1.45 27.53 -2.58
C ALA A 279 2.07 28.05 -1.27
N ILE A 280 1.98 27.31 -0.18
CA ILE A 280 2.62 27.66 1.10
C ILE A 280 4.15 27.72 0.93
N TYR A 281 4.77 26.70 0.35
CA TYR A 281 6.21 26.63 0.15
C TYR A 281 6.74 27.78 -0.71
N ASN A 282 5.97 28.24 -1.71
CA ASN A 282 6.32 29.39 -2.52
C ASN A 282 6.26 30.73 -1.75
N THR A 283 5.47 30.82 -0.68
CA THR A 283 5.32 32.07 0.11
C THR A 283 6.27 32.13 1.31
N VAL A 284 6.78 31.00 1.77
CA VAL A 284 7.69 30.90 2.92
C VAL A 284 9.05 30.38 2.48
N PRO A 285 9.98 31.25 2.08
CA PRO A 285 11.24 30.81 1.46
C PRO A 285 12.23 30.17 2.45
N ASN A 286 12.10 30.47 3.74
CA ASN A 286 13.05 30.00 4.77
C ASN A 286 12.36 29.71 6.09
N TYR A 287 12.91 28.79 6.86
CA TYR A 287 12.50 28.49 8.23
C TYR A 287 13.69 28.45 9.19
N ASP A 288 13.45 28.56 10.52
CA ASP A 288 14.48 28.58 11.53
C ASP A 288 14.96 27.15 11.85
N ALA A 289 16.26 26.90 11.74
CA ALA A 289 16.89 25.61 12.01
C ALA A 289 16.72 25.11 13.46
N SER A 290 16.40 26.02 14.41
CA SER A 290 16.14 25.65 15.80
C SER A 290 14.79 24.95 15.96
N TYR A 291 13.88 25.10 14.99
CA TYR A 291 12.61 24.40 14.98
C TYR A 291 12.78 22.98 14.43
N VAL A 292 12.41 22.00 15.23
CA VAL A 292 12.44 20.59 14.84
C VAL A 292 11.02 20.02 14.96
N PRO A 293 10.34 19.70 13.85
CA PRO A 293 9.05 19.02 13.88
C PRO A 293 9.12 17.67 14.58
N GLN A 294 7.95 17.10 14.92
CA GLN A 294 7.88 15.73 15.43
C GLN A 294 8.59 14.77 14.47
N ARG A 295 9.56 14.04 14.98
CA ARG A 295 10.27 13.01 14.24
C ARG A 295 9.54 11.69 14.33
N PHE A 296 9.57 10.94 13.24
CA PHE A 296 9.09 9.57 13.13
C PHE A 296 10.21 8.58 12.75
N ASP A 297 11.45 9.05 12.66
CA ASP A 297 12.61 8.24 12.34
C ASP A 297 13.71 8.48 13.40
N ILE A 298 14.26 7.39 13.93
CA ILE A 298 15.36 7.44 14.90
C ILE A 298 16.71 7.64 14.23
N ARG A 299 16.79 7.49 12.91
CA ARG A 299 18.03 7.61 12.13
C ARG A 299 18.51 9.06 12.03
N ASN A 300 19.77 9.24 11.67
CA ASN A 300 20.34 10.54 11.40
C ASN A 300 21.09 10.50 10.04
N PRO A 301 20.68 11.31 9.02
CA PRO A 301 19.60 12.29 9.09
C PRO A 301 18.21 11.65 9.21
N CYS A 302 17.30 12.35 9.88
CA CYS A 302 15.90 11.96 9.95
C CYS A 302 15.21 12.22 8.59
N ARG A 303 14.42 11.27 8.12
CA ARG A 303 13.72 11.32 6.83
C ARG A 303 12.22 11.53 6.96
N PHE A 304 11.67 11.24 8.15
CA PHE A 304 10.22 11.23 8.39
C PHE A 304 9.89 12.15 9.56
N TYR A 305 9.16 13.21 9.23
CA TYR A 305 8.64 14.20 10.18
C TYR A 305 7.13 14.30 10.03
N ASP A 306 6.42 14.63 11.11
CA ASP A 306 4.99 14.91 11.02
C ASP A 306 4.72 16.07 10.05
N PHE A 307 3.92 15.79 9.05
CA PHE A 307 3.68 16.73 7.95
C PHE A 307 2.94 17.98 8.44
N LYS A 308 1.87 17.79 9.23
CA LYS A 308 1.10 18.90 9.78
C LYS A 308 1.93 19.78 10.71
N HIS A 309 2.72 19.17 11.59
CA HIS A 309 3.56 19.92 12.53
C HIS A 309 4.56 20.83 11.82
N PHE A 310 5.07 20.40 10.65
CA PHE A 310 5.93 21.25 9.82
C PHE A 310 5.15 22.38 9.14
N VAL A 311 4.00 22.09 8.51
CA VAL A 311 3.20 23.09 7.80
C VAL A 311 2.59 24.09 8.77
N ASP A 312 2.11 23.67 9.94
CA ASP A 312 1.61 24.56 10.99
C ASP A 312 2.66 25.59 11.43
N TYR A 313 3.92 25.15 11.56
CA TYR A 313 5.01 26.06 11.89
C TYR A 313 5.23 27.11 10.78
N LEU A 314 5.15 26.72 9.51
CA LEU A 314 5.33 27.64 8.39
C LEU A 314 4.18 28.64 8.25
N THR A 315 2.99 28.30 8.71
CA THR A 315 1.74 29.03 8.45
C THR A 315 1.06 29.53 9.72
N LEU A 316 1.77 29.59 10.84
CA LEU A 316 1.22 29.89 12.15
C LEU A 316 0.31 31.14 12.16
N GLY A 317 -0.98 30.94 12.46
CA GLY A 317 -1.98 31.99 12.59
C GLY A 317 -2.40 32.64 11.25
N THR A 318 -2.21 31.97 10.11
CA THR A 318 -2.61 32.46 8.80
C THR A 318 -3.84 31.74 8.26
N GLU A 319 -4.64 32.44 7.43
CA GLU A 319 -5.83 31.87 6.78
C GLU A 319 -5.47 30.71 5.84
N ILE A 320 -4.28 30.74 5.20
CA ILE A 320 -3.84 29.66 4.32
C ILE A 320 -3.52 28.40 5.13
N GLY A 321 -2.97 28.53 6.34
CA GLY A 321 -2.76 27.42 7.26
C GLY A 321 -4.07 26.78 7.71
N ASP A 322 -5.06 27.59 8.05
CA ASP A 322 -6.40 27.10 8.42
C ASP A 322 -7.08 26.40 7.24
N ALA A 323 -6.92 26.91 6.01
CA ALA A 323 -7.47 26.26 4.81
C ALA A 323 -6.76 24.92 4.53
N TRP A 324 -5.44 24.87 4.64
CA TRP A 324 -4.65 23.66 4.47
C TRP A 324 -5.03 22.58 5.50
N ASN A 325 -5.24 22.99 6.76
CA ASN A 325 -5.68 22.07 7.81
C ASN A 325 -7.05 21.45 7.50
N ARG A 326 -8.01 22.22 6.98
CA ARG A 326 -9.30 21.68 6.54
C ARG A 326 -9.18 20.73 5.36
N GLN A 327 -8.22 20.94 4.46
CA GLN A 327 -7.98 19.98 3.38
C GLN A 327 -7.32 18.70 3.91
N LEU A 328 -6.38 18.81 4.86
CA LEU A 328 -5.79 17.64 5.49
C LEU A 328 -6.85 16.77 6.20
N GLU A 329 -7.87 17.38 6.81
CA GLU A 329 -8.98 16.65 7.45
C GLU A 329 -9.85 15.86 6.45
N LYS A 330 -9.87 16.25 5.16
CA LYS A 330 -10.51 15.46 4.10
C LYS A 330 -9.61 14.32 3.63
N VAL A 331 -8.32 14.60 3.51
CA VAL A 331 -7.31 13.60 3.07
C VAL A 331 -7.14 12.50 4.12
N VAL A 332 -7.03 12.84 5.41
CA VAL A 332 -6.81 11.86 6.49
C VAL A 332 -8.13 11.54 7.19
N LEU A 333 -8.77 10.46 6.75
CA LEU A 333 -10.07 10.03 7.26
C LEU A 333 -9.98 9.42 8.68
N TYR A 334 -8.85 8.83 9.00
CA TYR A 334 -8.57 8.25 10.32
C TYR A 334 -7.06 8.29 10.59
N GLN A 335 -6.70 8.54 11.83
CA GLN A 335 -5.33 8.39 12.30
C GLN A 335 -5.32 8.03 13.79
N ALA A 336 -4.37 7.20 14.17
CA ALA A 336 -4.08 6.89 15.57
C ALA A 336 -2.59 6.58 15.74
N SER A 337 -2.03 6.96 16.89
CA SER A 337 -0.67 6.59 17.25
C SER A 337 -0.54 6.32 18.74
N MET A 338 0.30 5.36 19.09
CA MET A 338 0.74 5.19 20.48
C MET A 338 1.71 6.31 20.87
N PRO A 339 1.79 6.66 22.17
CA PRO A 339 2.55 7.83 22.62
C PRO A 339 4.07 7.68 22.52
N LYS A 340 4.55 6.50 22.13
CA LYS A 340 5.99 6.21 22.03
C LYS A 340 6.29 5.32 20.84
N PHE A 341 7.42 5.60 20.21
CA PHE A 341 8.09 4.73 19.25
C PHE A 341 9.56 4.63 19.68
N GLU A 342 9.98 3.47 20.16
CA GLU A 342 11.30 3.27 20.77
C GLU A 342 11.64 4.35 21.83
N ASN A 343 12.66 5.17 21.56
CA ASN A 343 13.09 6.27 22.44
C ASN A 343 12.45 7.62 22.08
N LEU A 344 11.57 7.68 21.07
CA LEU A 344 10.84 8.89 20.67
C LEU A 344 9.49 8.96 21.40
N ASN A 345 9.17 10.13 21.96
CA ASN A 345 7.82 10.46 22.36
C ASN A 345 7.06 10.98 21.12
N ILE A 346 5.88 10.43 20.86
CA ILE A 346 5.00 10.86 19.78
C ILE A 346 3.95 11.78 20.38
N LEU A 347 4.15 13.08 20.22
CA LEU A 347 3.26 14.13 20.71
C LEU A 347 2.34 14.66 19.61
N TYR A 348 2.76 14.53 18.36
CA TYR A 348 2.03 14.96 17.16
C TYR A 348 2.01 13.81 16.18
N HIS A 349 0.84 13.52 15.63
CA HIS A 349 0.65 12.53 14.58
C HIS A 349 -0.58 12.91 13.76
N CYS A 350 -0.34 13.47 12.58
CA CYS A 350 -1.42 13.86 11.67
C CYS A 350 -1.86 12.75 10.70
N GLY A 351 -1.22 11.60 10.76
CA GLY A 351 -1.47 10.49 9.83
C GLY A 351 -0.48 10.42 8.67
N LEU A 352 0.23 11.49 8.35
CA LEU A 352 1.20 11.57 7.26
C LEU A 352 2.55 12.08 7.74
N ALA A 353 3.61 11.42 7.29
CA ALA A 353 4.96 11.96 7.40
C ALA A 353 5.36 12.72 6.13
N THR A 354 6.42 13.51 6.21
CA THR A 354 7.10 14.15 5.08
C THR A 354 8.60 14.22 5.31
N ASN A 355 9.36 14.32 4.23
CA ASN A 355 10.79 14.62 4.28
C ASN A 355 11.02 16.13 4.38
N ILE A 356 12.01 16.53 5.17
CA ILE A 356 12.43 17.93 5.29
C ILE A 356 13.88 18.06 4.84
N LEU A 357 14.11 18.89 3.82
CA LEU A 357 15.41 19.12 3.24
C LEU A 357 16.28 19.99 4.16
N THR A 358 17.48 19.49 4.45
CA THR A 358 18.49 20.19 5.25
C THR A 358 19.88 20.00 4.63
N SER A 359 20.91 20.64 5.17
CA SER A 359 22.30 20.42 4.72
C SER A 359 22.77 18.97 4.94
N SER A 360 22.27 18.31 5.97
CA SER A 360 22.55 16.89 6.28
C SER A 360 21.62 15.90 5.58
N ASN A 361 20.50 16.41 5.03
CA ASN A 361 19.53 15.65 4.28
C ASN A 361 19.27 16.36 2.93
N PRO A 362 20.24 16.36 2.01
CA PRO A 362 20.11 17.03 0.72
C PRO A 362 19.16 16.27 -0.21
N VAL A 363 18.62 16.98 -1.17
CA VAL A 363 17.64 16.47 -2.14
C VAL A 363 18.09 15.23 -2.92
N THR A 364 19.38 15.07 -3.13
CA THR A 364 19.97 13.91 -3.84
C THR A 364 20.12 12.69 -2.95
N LEU A 365 19.92 12.85 -1.64
CA LEU A 365 20.04 11.73 -0.72
C LEU A 365 18.83 10.80 -0.90
N TYR A 366 19.08 9.52 -1.11
CA TYR A 366 18.07 8.50 -1.30
C TYR A 366 17.11 8.74 -2.49
N GLY A 367 17.50 9.49 -3.50
CA GLY A 367 16.69 9.72 -4.70
C GLY A 367 15.44 10.58 -4.48
N TYR A 368 15.39 11.40 -3.44
CA TYR A 368 14.22 12.25 -3.16
C TYR A 368 13.82 13.14 -4.33
N ASN A 369 14.81 13.64 -5.10
CA ASN A 369 14.60 14.44 -6.30
C ASN A 369 13.91 13.69 -7.45
N GLU A 370 13.75 12.37 -7.35
CA GLU A 370 13.08 11.54 -8.36
C GLU A 370 11.59 11.38 -8.10
N THR A 371 11.11 11.63 -6.86
CA THR A 371 9.70 11.55 -6.51
C THR A 371 8.87 12.61 -7.23
N GLU A 372 7.61 12.29 -7.57
CA GLU A 372 6.68 13.30 -8.13
C GLU A 372 6.40 14.40 -7.11
N TRP A 373 6.26 14.05 -5.83
CA TRP A 373 6.11 15.03 -4.76
C TRP A 373 7.20 16.09 -4.75
N TYR A 374 8.48 15.69 -4.91
CA TYR A 374 9.56 16.69 -4.99
C TYR A 374 9.42 17.57 -6.21
N LYS A 375 9.17 17.01 -7.39
CA LYS A 375 9.11 17.74 -8.65
C LYS A 375 7.98 18.77 -8.66
N ASP A 376 6.82 18.42 -8.08
CA ASP A 376 5.62 19.25 -8.16
C ASP A 376 5.44 20.16 -6.95
N VAL A 377 5.94 19.78 -5.78
CA VAL A 377 5.68 20.46 -4.51
C VAL A 377 6.98 20.84 -3.79
N ALA A 378 7.78 19.85 -3.41
CA ALA A 378 8.89 20.07 -2.49
C ALA A 378 10.12 20.73 -3.13
N ILE A 379 10.15 20.92 -4.45
CA ILE A 379 11.16 21.75 -5.14
C ILE A 379 11.17 23.19 -4.59
N HIS A 380 10.06 23.65 -4.07
CA HIS A 380 9.87 24.96 -3.44
C HIS A 380 9.90 24.90 -1.90
N GLN A 381 10.23 23.74 -1.32
CA GLN A 381 10.28 23.58 0.13
C GLN A 381 11.19 24.65 0.78
N PRO A 382 10.73 25.28 1.89
CA PRO A 382 11.52 26.29 2.58
C PRO A 382 12.91 25.80 2.97
N LYS A 383 13.90 26.65 2.83
CA LYS A 383 15.29 26.34 3.20
C LYS A 383 15.56 26.73 4.65
N VAL A 384 16.48 26.02 5.28
CA VAL A 384 16.99 26.42 6.59
C VAL A 384 17.66 27.80 6.47
N LYS A 385 17.31 28.75 7.34
CA LYS A 385 18.04 30.03 7.44
C LYS A 385 19.47 29.76 7.81
N SER A 386 20.38 30.29 7.01
CA SER A 386 21.83 30.27 7.27
C SER A 386 22.20 31.14 8.44
#